data_e49dc33e5a41be379a0477d4ffce1da7
#
_entry.id   e49dc33e5a41be379a0477d4ffce1da7
#
_cell.length_a   1.000
_cell.length_b   1.000
_cell.length_c   1.000
_cell.angle_alpha   90.00
_cell.angle_beta   90.00
_cell.angle_gamma   90.00
#
_symmetry.space_group_name_H-M   'P 1'
#
loop_
_entity.id
_entity.type
_entity.pdbx_description
1 polymer ?
#
loop_
_entity_poly.entity_id
_entity_poly.type
_entity_poly.pdbx_seq_one_letter_code
_entity_poly.pdbx_strand_id
1 'polypeptide(L)'
;MTIRHLKVFTAVADAGGMSAAAKQLHVSQPTVSQAIAELEKYYGVKLFERLSQKLYLTKEGELMLSFSRHILDSFDQMEEAMNLAGKKTNLHIGCSVTVGTCLIGDILDRAKNKMPDLQFSVIVANSSDIERAILCNEVDLGIVEGILKSSELVITPVCEDELVVVCGREHPLAKEKSVTLDMLNGQDYISRESGSAERNQLEKIFEEQGLQLLRTFCSTNTEAIKNAVIRGMGIAVLSSRMIEKERAYGDIVVLPIEGLKVTRNINLAVHKNKYLSKSIKMMQEIVNENVE
;
A
#
# COMPACT_ATOMS: atom_id res chain seq x y z
N MET A 1 -0.52 -13.10 30.51
CA MET A 1 -1.04 -12.46 29.29
C MET A 1 -2.39 -13.04 28.91
N THR A 2 -3.35 -12.23 28.47
CA THR A 2 -4.70 -12.65 28.04
C THR A 2 -5.14 -11.83 26.80
N ILE A 3 -6.18 -12.25 26.07
CA ILE A 3 -6.77 -11.51 24.95
C ILE A 3 -7.14 -10.07 25.37
N ARG A 4 -7.61 -9.87 26.60
CA ARG A 4 -7.90 -8.54 27.13
C ARG A 4 -6.67 -7.62 27.17
N HIS A 5 -5.52 -8.15 27.55
CA HIS A 5 -4.27 -7.39 27.54
C HIS A 5 -3.90 -6.96 26.11
N LEU A 6 -4.06 -7.84 25.12
CA LEU A 6 -3.80 -7.52 23.71
C LEU A 6 -4.77 -6.45 23.20
N LYS A 7 -6.08 -6.55 23.51
CA LYS A 7 -7.08 -5.51 23.17
C LYS A 7 -6.71 -4.16 23.75
N VAL A 8 -6.28 -4.12 25.02
CA VAL A 8 -5.86 -2.86 25.67
C VAL A 8 -4.60 -2.30 25.02
N PHE A 9 -3.60 -3.15 24.76
CA PHE A 9 -2.35 -2.74 24.14
C PHE A 9 -2.57 -2.15 22.75
N THR A 10 -3.35 -2.84 21.90
CA THR A 10 -3.68 -2.38 20.55
C THR A 10 -4.44 -1.04 20.59
N ALA A 11 -5.42 -0.91 21.48
CA ALA A 11 -6.16 0.35 21.65
C ALA A 11 -5.27 1.53 22.09
N VAL A 12 -4.24 1.28 22.92
CA VAL A 12 -3.28 2.33 23.33
C VAL A 12 -2.38 2.73 22.16
N ALA A 13 -1.96 1.77 21.35
CA ALA A 13 -1.16 2.02 20.15
C ALA A 13 -1.94 2.86 19.13
N ASP A 14 -3.19 2.48 18.85
CA ASP A 14 -4.04 3.14 17.87
C ASP A 14 -4.47 4.55 18.32
N ALA A 15 -4.80 4.70 19.60
CA ALA A 15 -5.23 5.99 20.18
C ALA A 15 -4.06 6.95 20.50
N GLY A 16 -2.80 6.49 20.42
CA GLY A 16 -1.61 7.29 20.74
C GLY A 16 -1.50 7.69 22.22
N GLY A 17 -2.28 7.08 23.12
CA GLY A 17 -2.24 7.40 24.55
C GLY A 17 -3.19 6.63 25.45
N MET A 18 -2.76 6.43 26.70
CA MET A 18 -3.50 5.66 27.71
C MET A 18 -4.91 6.22 28.02
N SER A 19 -5.04 7.54 28.09
CA SER A 19 -6.33 8.18 28.42
C SER A 19 -7.32 8.10 27.26
N ALA A 20 -6.84 8.20 26.02
CA ALA A 20 -7.67 8.07 24.83
C ALA A 20 -8.17 6.62 24.67
N ALA A 21 -7.27 5.64 24.84
CA ALA A 21 -7.62 4.22 24.85
C ALA A 21 -8.62 3.85 25.95
N ALA A 22 -8.47 4.42 27.16
CA ALA A 22 -9.40 4.20 28.26
C ALA A 22 -10.82 4.65 27.92
N LYS A 23 -10.97 5.81 27.27
CA LYS A 23 -12.27 6.30 26.77
C LYS A 23 -12.85 5.35 25.72
N GLN A 24 -12.05 4.93 24.75
CA GLN A 24 -12.47 4.01 23.68
C GLN A 24 -12.94 2.66 24.22
N LEU A 25 -12.24 2.14 25.24
CA LEU A 25 -12.54 0.85 25.87
C LEU A 25 -13.58 0.93 26.99
N HIS A 26 -14.07 2.13 27.32
CA HIS A 26 -15.01 2.38 28.44
C HIS A 26 -14.50 1.86 29.80
N VAL A 27 -13.20 2.05 30.06
CA VAL A 27 -12.54 1.66 31.32
C VAL A 27 -11.79 2.85 31.93
N SER A 28 -11.30 2.70 33.17
CA SER A 28 -10.48 3.73 33.80
C SER A 28 -9.06 3.75 33.23
N GLN A 29 -8.43 4.93 33.17
CA GLN A 29 -7.02 5.06 32.72
C GLN A 29 -6.05 4.24 33.59
N PRO A 30 -6.19 4.15 34.95
CA PRO A 30 -5.37 3.24 35.73
C PRO A 30 -5.46 1.78 35.31
N THR A 31 -6.64 1.30 34.91
CA THR A 31 -6.83 -0.06 34.39
C THR A 31 -6.03 -0.30 33.11
N VAL A 32 -6.03 0.66 32.18
CA VAL A 32 -5.21 0.60 30.96
C VAL A 32 -3.73 0.61 31.29
N SER A 33 -3.30 1.53 32.16
CA SER A 33 -1.90 1.66 32.56
C SER A 33 -1.37 0.39 33.25
N GLN A 34 -2.20 -0.22 34.10
CA GLN A 34 -1.87 -1.47 34.77
C GLN A 34 -1.70 -2.63 33.77
N ALA A 35 -2.63 -2.77 32.80
CA ALA A 35 -2.56 -3.82 31.79
C ALA A 35 -1.29 -3.72 30.94
N ILE A 36 -0.87 -2.49 30.57
CA ILE A 36 0.38 -2.27 29.86
C ILE A 36 1.58 -2.63 30.76
N ALA A 37 1.58 -2.19 32.01
CA ALA A 37 2.67 -2.52 32.95
C ALA A 37 2.80 -4.03 33.19
N GLU A 38 1.69 -4.76 33.24
CA GLU A 38 1.66 -6.21 33.37
C GLU A 38 2.27 -6.90 32.13
N LEU A 39 1.96 -6.41 30.90
CA LEU A 39 2.57 -6.91 29.66
C LEU A 39 4.09 -6.65 29.65
N GLU A 40 4.52 -5.41 29.92
CA GLU A 40 5.93 -5.04 29.97
C GLU A 40 6.70 -5.86 31.01
N LYS A 41 6.10 -6.07 32.18
CA LYS A 41 6.68 -6.93 33.23
C LYS A 41 6.77 -8.40 32.80
N TYR A 42 5.73 -8.91 32.14
CA TYR A 42 5.69 -10.31 31.71
C TYR A 42 6.79 -10.63 30.69
N TYR A 43 7.04 -9.72 29.74
CA TYR A 43 8.06 -9.90 28.70
C TYR A 43 9.43 -9.31 29.06
N GLY A 44 9.52 -8.52 30.14
CA GLY A 44 10.78 -7.87 30.56
C GLY A 44 11.25 -6.75 29.62
N VAL A 45 10.37 -6.20 28.80
CA VAL A 45 10.68 -5.15 27.80
C VAL A 45 9.75 -3.97 27.94
N LYS A 46 10.17 -2.80 27.44
CA LYS A 46 9.28 -1.66 27.28
C LYS A 46 8.59 -1.73 25.93
N LEU A 47 7.26 -1.55 25.92
CA LEU A 47 6.45 -1.55 24.71
C LEU A 47 6.17 -0.12 24.23
N PHE A 48 6.21 0.84 25.15
CA PHE A 48 6.03 2.25 24.88
C PHE A 48 7.12 3.08 25.53
N GLU A 49 7.46 4.18 24.86
CA GLU A 49 8.33 5.24 25.40
C GLU A 49 7.64 6.59 25.31
N ARG A 50 8.01 7.51 26.20
CA ARG A 50 7.46 8.87 26.21
C ARG A 50 8.53 9.86 25.75
N LEU A 51 8.22 10.55 24.65
CA LEU A 51 9.04 11.64 24.12
C LEU A 51 8.18 12.90 24.04
N SER A 52 8.60 13.96 24.66
CA SER A 52 7.91 15.28 24.62
C SER A 52 6.40 15.19 24.91
N GLN A 53 6.02 14.46 25.95
CA GLN A 53 4.63 14.22 26.39
C GLN A 53 3.77 13.34 25.45
N LYS A 54 4.33 12.84 24.35
CA LYS A 54 3.67 11.88 23.47
C LYS A 54 4.14 10.45 23.74
N LEU A 55 3.27 9.50 23.47
CA LEU A 55 3.54 8.07 23.62
C LEU A 55 3.89 7.49 22.25
N TYR A 56 5.02 6.77 22.18
CA TYR A 56 5.49 6.10 20.96
C TYR A 56 5.72 4.63 21.26
N LEU A 57 5.55 3.79 20.24
CA LEU A 57 5.93 2.39 20.32
C LEU A 57 7.45 2.26 20.28
N THR A 58 7.99 1.30 21.07
CA THR A 58 9.35 0.81 20.90
C THR A 58 9.40 -0.20 19.75
N LYS A 59 10.59 -0.65 19.35
CA LYS A 59 10.74 -1.75 18.36
C LYS A 59 10.02 -3.03 18.83
N GLU A 60 10.11 -3.34 20.11
CA GLU A 60 9.41 -4.47 20.75
C GLU A 60 7.89 -4.23 20.75
N GLY A 61 7.47 -2.97 20.93
CA GLY A 61 6.08 -2.56 20.83
C GLY A 61 5.52 -2.72 19.42
N GLU A 62 6.25 -2.34 18.38
CA GLU A 62 5.87 -2.53 16.98
C GLU A 62 5.73 -4.02 16.65
N LEU A 63 6.70 -4.83 17.06
CA LEU A 63 6.65 -6.29 16.90
C LEU A 63 5.42 -6.88 17.58
N MET A 64 5.19 -6.50 18.86
CA MET A 64 4.03 -6.97 19.61
C MET A 64 2.72 -6.52 18.98
N LEU A 65 2.66 -5.31 18.40
CA LEU A 65 1.45 -4.80 17.74
C LEU A 65 1.06 -5.64 16.53
N SER A 66 2.04 -6.01 15.70
CA SER A 66 1.83 -6.89 14.56
C SER A 66 1.20 -8.22 15.00
N PHE A 67 1.82 -8.93 15.95
CA PHE A 67 1.28 -10.19 16.45
C PHE A 67 -0.08 -10.04 17.15
N SER A 68 -0.26 -8.97 17.95
CA SER A 68 -1.51 -8.74 18.67
C SER A 68 -2.70 -8.57 17.73
N ARG A 69 -2.52 -7.83 16.64
CA ARG A 69 -3.57 -7.63 15.64
C ARG A 69 -3.96 -8.93 14.95
N HIS A 70 -2.99 -9.76 14.57
CA HIS A 70 -3.28 -11.08 13.98
C HIS A 70 -4.01 -12.03 14.94
N ILE A 71 -3.61 -12.05 16.22
CA ILE A 71 -4.29 -12.88 17.23
C ILE A 71 -5.73 -12.41 17.44
N LEU A 72 -5.93 -11.09 17.57
CA LEU A 72 -7.26 -10.53 17.78
C LEU A 72 -8.16 -10.76 16.57
N ASP A 73 -7.66 -10.56 15.35
CA ASP A 73 -8.40 -10.84 14.12
C ASP A 73 -8.79 -12.32 14.01
N SER A 74 -7.86 -13.25 14.29
CA SER A 74 -8.15 -14.68 14.29
C SER A 74 -9.19 -15.05 15.36
N PHE A 75 -9.17 -14.38 16.51
CA PHE A 75 -10.16 -14.57 17.57
C PHE A 75 -11.54 -14.07 17.12
N ASP A 76 -11.62 -12.88 16.54
CA ASP A 76 -12.88 -12.30 16.06
C ASP A 76 -13.46 -13.14 14.89
N GLN A 77 -12.61 -13.64 13.98
CA GLN A 77 -13.02 -14.56 12.91
C GLN A 77 -13.56 -15.90 13.45
N MET A 78 -12.96 -16.43 14.51
CA MET A 78 -13.48 -17.61 15.20
C MET A 78 -14.86 -17.34 15.80
N GLU A 79 -15.05 -16.19 16.48
CA GLU A 79 -16.35 -15.81 17.02
C GLU A 79 -17.40 -15.64 15.90
N GLU A 80 -17.03 -15.04 14.78
CA GLU A 80 -17.91 -14.91 13.61
C GLU A 80 -18.29 -16.27 13.02
N ALA A 81 -17.31 -17.16 12.86
CA ALA A 81 -17.55 -18.52 12.36
C ALA A 81 -18.48 -19.34 13.28
N MET A 82 -18.38 -19.15 14.59
CA MET A 82 -19.25 -19.78 15.58
C MET A 82 -20.64 -19.15 15.63
N ASN A 83 -20.77 -17.86 15.36
CA ASN A 83 -22.01 -17.11 15.36
C ASN A 83 -22.69 -17.03 13.99
N LEU A 84 -22.69 -18.11 13.20
CA LEU A 84 -23.14 -18.26 11.81
C LEU A 84 -24.51 -17.71 11.40
N ALA A 85 -25.10 -16.79 12.14
CA ALA A 85 -26.37 -16.15 11.84
C ALA A 85 -26.21 -14.65 11.54
N GLY A 86 -26.05 -14.30 10.27
CA GLY A 86 -26.57 -13.03 9.75
C GLY A 86 -25.71 -11.77 9.86
N LYS A 87 -24.39 -11.83 10.07
CA LYS A 87 -23.56 -10.61 10.03
C LYS A 87 -22.99 -10.40 8.62
N LYS A 88 -23.10 -9.16 8.13
CA LYS A 88 -22.46 -8.70 6.90
C LYS A 88 -20.94 -8.85 7.04
N THR A 89 -20.33 -9.60 6.15
CA THR A 89 -18.87 -9.77 6.13
C THR A 89 -18.26 -8.47 5.59
N ASN A 90 -17.38 -7.85 6.34
CA ASN A 90 -16.60 -6.70 5.88
C ASN A 90 -15.21 -7.18 5.44
N LEU A 91 -14.76 -6.73 4.26
CA LEU A 91 -13.45 -7.05 3.70
C LEU A 91 -12.63 -5.76 3.56
N HIS A 92 -11.50 -5.72 4.25
CA HIS A 92 -10.57 -4.60 4.21
C HIS A 92 -9.50 -4.85 3.15
N ILE A 93 -9.46 -4.00 2.13
CA ILE A 93 -8.57 -4.14 0.97
C ILE A 93 -7.59 -2.98 0.94
N GLY A 94 -6.30 -3.28 0.88
CA GLY A 94 -5.28 -2.31 0.55
C GLY A 94 -4.96 -2.36 -0.94
N CYS A 95 -4.80 -1.22 -1.60
CA CYS A 95 -4.29 -1.21 -2.96
C CYS A 95 -3.33 -0.06 -3.21
N SER A 96 -2.40 -0.27 -4.12
CA SER A 96 -1.50 0.77 -4.57
C SER A 96 -2.21 1.77 -5.48
N VAL A 97 -1.56 2.91 -5.74
CA VAL A 97 -2.20 4.03 -6.44
C VAL A 97 -2.66 3.65 -7.85
N THR A 98 -1.83 2.93 -8.62
CA THR A 98 -2.21 2.49 -9.98
C THR A 98 -3.41 1.54 -9.94
N VAL A 99 -3.39 0.56 -9.02
CA VAL A 99 -4.49 -0.39 -8.84
C VAL A 99 -5.76 0.34 -8.41
N GLY A 100 -5.65 1.25 -7.43
CA GLY A 100 -6.77 2.04 -6.92
C GLY A 100 -7.40 2.96 -7.95
N THR A 101 -6.60 3.43 -8.92
CA THR A 101 -7.09 4.32 -9.98
C THR A 101 -7.67 3.55 -11.17
N CYS A 102 -7.02 2.44 -11.57
CA CYS A 102 -7.31 1.80 -12.86
C CYS A 102 -8.06 0.47 -12.75
N LEU A 103 -7.95 -0.26 -11.63
CA LEU A 103 -8.41 -1.66 -11.58
C LEU A 103 -9.42 -1.96 -10.47
N ILE A 104 -9.32 -1.29 -9.31
CA ILE A 104 -10.09 -1.67 -8.13
C ILE A 104 -11.61 -1.58 -8.36
N GLY A 105 -12.06 -0.61 -9.14
CA GLY A 105 -13.49 -0.43 -9.44
C GLY A 105 -14.10 -1.69 -10.05
N ASP A 106 -13.51 -2.19 -11.13
CA ASP A 106 -13.97 -3.39 -11.83
C ASP A 106 -13.89 -4.65 -10.95
N ILE A 107 -12.83 -4.75 -10.14
CA ILE A 107 -12.66 -5.85 -9.19
C ILE A 107 -13.79 -5.85 -8.15
N LEU A 108 -14.13 -4.69 -7.59
CA LEU A 108 -15.19 -4.57 -6.59
C LEU A 108 -16.58 -4.81 -7.18
N ASP A 109 -16.83 -4.36 -8.40
CA ASP A 109 -18.11 -4.60 -9.08
C ASP A 109 -18.34 -6.10 -9.34
N ARG A 110 -17.30 -6.83 -9.76
CA ARG A 110 -17.38 -8.29 -9.90
C ARG A 110 -17.57 -8.99 -8.54
N ALA A 111 -16.90 -8.50 -7.50
CA ALA A 111 -17.05 -9.05 -6.16
C ALA A 111 -18.47 -8.85 -5.61
N LYS A 112 -19.09 -7.69 -5.81
CA LYS A 112 -20.48 -7.43 -5.45
C LYS A 112 -21.46 -8.32 -6.20
N ASN A 113 -21.19 -8.60 -7.49
CA ASN A 113 -22.02 -9.51 -8.28
C ASN A 113 -21.97 -10.96 -7.75
N LYS A 114 -20.79 -11.43 -7.27
CA LYS A 114 -20.63 -12.78 -6.69
C LYS A 114 -21.12 -12.85 -5.23
N MET A 115 -21.01 -11.78 -4.45
CA MET A 115 -21.42 -11.70 -3.04
C MET A 115 -22.09 -10.33 -2.74
N PRO A 116 -23.40 -10.17 -3.00
CA PRO A 116 -24.11 -8.88 -2.85
C PRO A 116 -24.08 -8.29 -1.43
N ASP A 117 -24.03 -9.14 -0.40
CA ASP A 117 -24.00 -8.71 1.01
C ASP A 117 -22.60 -8.36 1.52
N LEU A 118 -21.56 -8.55 0.71
CA LEU A 118 -20.18 -8.21 1.08
C LEU A 118 -19.97 -6.70 1.12
N GLN A 119 -19.48 -6.22 2.25
CA GLN A 119 -19.07 -4.82 2.41
C GLN A 119 -17.56 -4.70 2.24
N PHE A 120 -17.12 -3.60 1.61
CA PHE A 120 -15.70 -3.34 1.39
C PHE A 120 -15.28 -2.07 2.11
N SER A 121 -14.07 -2.10 2.65
CA SER A 121 -13.31 -0.93 3.05
C SER A 121 -12.01 -0.94 2.26
N VAL A 122 -11.74 0.12 1.48
CA VAL A 122 -10.56 0.18 0.60
C VAL A 122 -9.65 1.31 1.04
N ILE A 123 -8.37 1.01 1.20
CA ILE A 123 -7.31 1.98 1.45
C ILE A 123 -6.41 2.04 0.21
N VAL A 124 -6.17 3.25 -0.31
CA VAL A 124 -5.23 3.49 -1.41
C VAL A 124 -4.02 4.22 -0.87
N ALA A 125 -2.83 3.62 -1.03
CA ALA A 125 -1.56 4.20 -0.58
C ALA A 125 -0.41 3.72 -1.49
N ASN A 126 0.85 4.07 -1.19
CA ASN A 126 1.97 3.45 -1.90
C ASN A 126 2.20 1.99 -1.48
N SER A 127 2.92 1.23 -2.31
CA SER A 127 3.11 -0.21 -2.09
C SER A 127 3.76 -0.56 -0.75
N SER A 128 4.70 0.27 -0.25
CA SER A 128 5.33 0.06 1.05
C SER A 128 4.37 0.26 2.23
N ASP A 129 3.47 1.25 2.13
CA ASP A 129 2.46 1.49 3.16
C ASP A 129 1.40 0.38 3.17
N ILE A 130 1.01 -0.14 1.99
CA ILE A 130 0.09 -1.28 1.91
C ILE A 130 0.76 -2.55 2.45
N GLU A 131 2.04 -2.80 2.13
CA GLU A 131 2.80 -3.92 2.72
C GLU A 131 2.76 -3.85 4.25
N ARG A 132 3.03 -2.69 4.83
CA ARG A 132 2.92 -2.46 6.28
C ARG A 132 1.51 -2.71 6.80
N ALA A 133 0.48 -2.23 6.10
CA ALA A 133 -0.92 -2.43 6.49
C ALA A 133 -1.32 -3.92 6.53
N ILE A 134 -0.82 -4.74 5.57
CA ILE A 134 -1.03 -6.20 5.60
C ILE A 134 -0.32 -6.82 6.81
N LEU A 135 0.95 -6.46 7.04
CA LEU A 135 1.75 -6.99 8.15
C LEU A 135 1.15 -6.63 9.51
N CYS A 136 0.55 -5.45 9.63
CA CYS A 136 -0.15 -4.99 10.83
C CYS A 136 -1.60 -5.47 10.91
N ASN A 137 -2.08 -6.28 9.94
CA ASN A 137 -3.48 -6.71 9.85
C ASN A 137 -4.50 -5.56 9.87
N GLU A 138 -4.13 -4.42 9.28
CA GLU A 138 -5.03 -3.28 9.03
C GLU A 138 -5.90 -3.52 7.79
N VAL A 139 -5.41 -4.37 6.88
CA VAL A 139 -6.14 -4.86 5.72
C VAL A 139 -6.05 -6.40 5.62
N ASP A 140 -7.05 -7.00 5.01
CA ASP A 140 -7.14 -8.46 4.86
C ASP A 140 -6.27 -8.98 3.71
N LEU A 141 -6.17 -8.18 2.66
CA LEU A 141 -5.37 -8.46 1.47
C LEU A 141 -4.91 -7.13 0.84
N GLY A 142 -3.84 -7.22 0.05
CA GLY A 142 -3.32 -6.11 -0.73
C GLY A 142 -3.24 -6.45 -2.21
N ILE A 143 -3.53 -5.48 -3.08
CA ILE A 143 -3.29 -5.56 -4.52
C ILE A 143 -2.33 -4.44 -4.86
N VAL A 144 -1.07 -4.78 -5.15
CA VAL A 144 0.00 -3.80 -5.24
C VAL A 144 0.98 -4.12 -6.37
N GLU A 145 1.54 -3.08 -6.95
CA GLU A 145 2.61 -3.23 -7.93
C GLU A 145 4.00 -3.28 -7.29
N GLY A 146 4.92 -3.93 -7.99
CA GLY A 146 6.33 -3.98 -7.66
C GLY A 146 6.72 -5.11 -6.70
N ILE A 147 7.86 -4.92 -6.04
CA ILE A 147 8.47 -5.95 -5.18
C ILE A 147 8.12 -5.66 -3.72
N LEU A 148 7.43 -6.60 -3.08
CA LEU A 148 7.22 -6.63 -1.64
C LEU A 148 8.42 -7.33 -0.99
N LYS A 149 8.84 -6.85 0.19
CA LYS A 149 10.10 -7.26 0.82
C LYS A 149 9.94 -8.30 1.90
N SER A 150 8.76 -8.36 2.52
CA SER A 150 8.54 -9.21 3.69
C SER A 150 8.33 -10.68 3.31
N SER A 151 9.07 -11.58 3.98
CA SER A 151 8.86 -13.03 3.90
C SER A 151 7.60 -13.52 4.63
N GLU A 152 6.90 -12.62 5.34
CA GLU A 152 5.64 -12.94 6.00
C GLU A 152 4.44 -12.89 5.06
N LEU A 153 4.64 -12.47 3.79
CA LEU A 153 3.59 -12.36 2.80
C LEU A 153 3.61 -13.54 1.81
N VAL A 154 2.41 -14.01 1.47
CA VAL A 154 2.18 -14.85 0.29
C VAL A 154 1.81 -13.93 -0.85
N ILE A 155 2.62 -13.93 -1.90
CA ILE A 155 2.52 -13.04 -3.04
C ILE A 155 2.14 -13.86 -4.27
N THR A 156 1.07 -13.47 -4.96
CA THR A 156 0.61 -14.09 -6.20
C THR A 156 0.62 -13.04 -7.31
N PRO A 157 1.40 -13.21 -8.38
CA PRO A 157 1.35 -12.32 -9.55
C PRO A 157 -0.04 -12.36 -10.20
N VAL A 158 -0.56 -11.18 -10.57
CA VAL A 158 -1.88 -11.00 -11.19
C VAL A 158 -1.74 -10.63 -12.66
N CYS A 159 -1.06 -9.52 -12.96
CA CYS A 159 -0.82 -9.06 -14.32
C CYS A 159 0.43 -8.19 -14.40
N GLU A 160 0.91 -7.96 -15.61
CA GLU A 160 1.98 -6.99 -15.86
C GLU A 160 1.42 -5.56 -16.00
N ASP A 161 2.24 -4.60 -15.57
CA ASP A 161 2.04 -3.17 -15.76
C ASP A 161 3.30 -2.58 -16.39
N GLU A 162 3.13 -1.83 -17.47
CA GLU A 162 4.24 -1.20 -18.18
C GLU A 162 4.48 0.21 -17.65
N LEU A 163 5.72 0.50 -17.30
CA LEU A 163 6.19 1.82 -16.94
C LEU A 163 6.79 2.51 -18.14
N VAL A 164 6.31 3.71 -18.43
CA VAL A 164 6.75 4.51 -19.58
C VAL A 164 7.31 5.85 -19.12
N VAL A 165 8.38 6.29 -19.77
CA VAL A 165 8.91 7.65 -19.59
C VAL A 165 8.04 8.59 -20.42
N VAL A 166 7.61 9.69 -19.82
CA VAL A 166 6.67 10.63 -20.42
C VAL A 166 7.16 12.06 -20.29
N CYS A 167 6.73 12.88 -21.25
CA CYS A 167 6.91 14.33 -21.22
C CYS A 167 5.64 15.03 -21.76
N GLY A 168 5.58 16.35 -21.57
CA GLY A 168 4.55 17.18 -22.21
C GLY A 168 4.81 17.33 -23.70
N ARG A 169 3.78 17.61 -24.50
CA ARG A 169 3.87 17.75 -25.98
C ARG A 169 4.83 18.81 -26.46
N GLU A 170 5.06 19.86 -25.67
CA GLU A 170 5.99 20.97 -26.00
C GLU A 170 7.43 20.68 -25.56
N HIS A 171 7.69 19.57 -24.88
CA HIS A 171 9.03 19.20 -24.44
C HIS A 171 9.93 18.89 -25.63
N PRO A 172 11.22 19.27 -25.62
CA PRO A 172 12.14 19.00 -26.75
C PRO A 172 12.15 17.54 -27.17
N LEU A 173 12.19 16.60 -26.20
CA LEU A 173 12.21 15.17 -26.46
C LEU A 173 10.91 14.61 -27.07
N ALA A 174 9.80 15.35 -27.02
CA ALA A 174 8.52 14.90 -27.59
C ALA A 174 8.56 14.76 -29.12
N LYS A 175 9.50 15.42 -29.78
CA LYS A 175 9.67 15.40 -31.24
C LYS A 175 10.63 14.34 -31.72
N GLU A 176 11.35 13.68 -30.80
CA GLU A 176 12.33 12.66 -31.14
C GLU A 176 11.63 11.35 -31.50
N LYS A 177 12.09 10.70 -32.56
CA LYS A 177 11.58 9.40 -32.98
C LYS A 177 12.12 8.25 -32.12
N SER A 178 13.26 8.46 -31.49
CA SER A 178 13.92 7.57 -30.57
C SER A 178 14.71 8.39 -29.55
N VAL A 179 14.68 7.98 -28.31
CA VAL A 179 15.35 8.63 -27.19
C VAL A 179 16.35 7.63 -26.59
N THR A 180 17.61 8.03 -26.51
CA THR A 180 18.61 7.24 -25.80
C THR A 180 18.59 7.55 -24.30
N LEU A 181 19.10 6.64 -23.49
CA LEU A 181 19.21 6.87 -22.04
C LEU A 181 20.06 8.11 -21.73
N ASP A 182 21.13 8.37 -22.49
CA ASP A 182 21.98 9.56 -22.31
C ASP A 182 21.24 10.86 -22.51
N MET A 183 20.23 10.92 -23.37
CA MET A 183 19.39 12.10 -23.58
C MET A 183 18.50 12.45 -22.36
N LEU A 184 18.30 11.48 -21.46
CA LEU A 184 17.60 11.69 -20.19
C LEU A 184 18.51 12.28 -19.12
N ASN A 185 19.82 12.20 -19.29
CA ASN A 185 20.79 12.67 -18.30
C ASN A 185 20.66 14.19 -18.08
N GLY A 186 20.55 14.59 -16.83
CA GLY A 186 20.37 16.01 -16.46
C GLY A 186 18.99 16.60 -16.73
N GLN A 187 18.01 15.81 -17.18
CA GLN A 187 16.63 16.30 -17.33
C GLN A 187 15.97 16.55 -15.97
N ASP A 188 15.10 17.54 -15.94
CA ASP A 188 14.22 17.77 -14.80
C ASP A 188 13.29 16.57 -14.62
N TYR A 189 13.32 15.97 -13.43
CA TYR A 189 12.56 14.76 -13.12
C TYR A 189 11.47 15.02 -12.09
N ILE A 190 10.25 14.71 -12.50
CA ILE A 190 9.04 14.78 -11.69
C ILE A 190 8.82 13.38 -11.12
N SER A 191 9.08 13.21 -9.84
CA SER A 191 9.10 11.88 -9.19
C SER A 191 7.88 11.62 -8.31
N ARG A 192 7.64 10.33 -8.06
CA ARG A 192 6.80 9.87 -6.97
C ARG A 192 7.55 9.99 -5.62
N GLU A 193 6.79 9.92 -4.56
CA GLU A 193 7.31 9.88 -3.19
C GLU A 193 8.16 8.62 -2.89
N SER A 194 8.90 8.66 -1.79
CA SER A 194 9.60 7.48 -1.26
C SER A 194 8.58 6.39 -0.88
N GLY A 195 8.91 5.11 -1.15
CA GLY A 195 8.01 3.98 -0.92
C GLY A 195 7.13 3.62 -2.13
N SER A 196 7.09 4.47 -3.17
CA SER A 196 6.49 4.11 -4.45
C SER A 196 7.33 3.05 -5.16
N ALA A 197 6.69 1.97 -5.62
CA ALA A 197 7.34 0.90 -6.37
C ALA A 197 7.97 1.41 -7.68
N GLU A 198 7.28 2.33 -8.36
CA GLU A 198 7.69 2.99 -9.59
C GLU A 198 9.02 3.72 -9.42
N ARG A 199 9.10 4.58 -8.38
CA ARG A 199 10.31 5.31 -8.06
C ARG A 199 11.48 4.38 -7.73
N ASN A 200 11.26 3.39 -6.87
CA ASN A 200 12.31 2.47 -6.45
C ASN A 200 12.91 1.68 -7.62
N GLN A 201 12.08 1.23 -8.55
CA GLN A 201 12.51 0.47 -9.72
C GLN A 201 13.31 1.35 -10.68
N LEU A 202 12.85 2.58 -10.89
CA LEU A 202 13.49 3.48 -11.83
C LEU A 202 14.82 4.04 -11.33
N GLU A 203 14.86 4.48 -10.07
CA GLU A 203 16.10 4.98 -9.46
C GLU A 203 17.21 3.93 -9.58
N LYS A 204 16.87 2.65 -9.38
CA LYS A 204 17.81 1.54 -9.55
C LYS A 204 18.32 1.44 -10.99
N ILE A 205 17.43 1.51 -12.00
CA ILE A 205 17.83 1.44 -13.42
C ILE A 205 18.75 2.61 -13.78
N PHE A 206 18.43 3.81 -13.34
CA PHE A 206 19.25 4.98 -13.64
C PHE A 206 20.61 4.95 -12.94
N GLU A 207 20.66 4.50 -11.67
CA GLU A 207 21.91 4.29 -10.94
C GLU A 207 22.81 3.26 -11.66
N GLU A 208 22.25 2.13 -12.09
CA GLU A 208 22.97 1.07 -12.83
C GLU A 208 23.53 1.56 -14.17
N GLN A 209 22.89 2.54 -14.80
CA GLN A 209 23.32 3.16 -16.04
C GLN A 209 24.19 4.42 -15.84
N GLY A 210 24.45 4.82 -14.59
CA GLY A 210 25.23 6.01 -14.27
C GLY A 210 24.54 7.34 -14.61
N LEU A 211 23.21 7.33 -14.78
CA LEU A 211 22.41 8.52 -15.13
C LEU A 211 22.04 9.33 -13.90
N GLN A 212 22.10 10.65 -14.05
CA GLN A 212 21.66 11.58 -13.02
C GLN A 212 20.46 12.38 -13.51
N LEU A 213 19.32 12.20 -12.83
CA LEU A 213 18.13 13.01 -13.03
C LEU A 213 18.04 14.12 -11.99
N LEU A 214 17.67 15.32 -12.42
CA LEU A 214 17.47 16.46 -11.51
C LEU A 214 16.05 16.39 -10.94
N ARG A 215 15.91 15.90 -9.70
CA ARG A 215 14.60 15.83 -9.05
C ARG A 215 14.12 17.22 -8.65
N THR A 216 13.24 17.80 -9.46
CA THR A 216 12.70 19.15 -9.28
C THR A 216 11.31 19.19 -8.68
N PHE A 217 10.57 18.06 -8.78
CA PHE A 217 9.21 17.94 -8.25
C PHE A 217 8.99 16.55 -7.66
N CYS A 218 8.28 16.46 -6.52
CA CYS A 218 7.93 15.19 -5.89
C CYS A 218 6.49 15.24 -5.38
N SER A 219 5.67 14.22 -5.69
CA SER A 219 4.28 14.17 -5.25
C SER A 219 3.78 12.74 -5.03
N THR A 220 2.90 12.58 -4.05
CA THR A 220 2.08 11.36 -3.87
C THR A 220 0.87 11.34 -4.81
N ASN A 221 0.51 12.49 -5.37
CA ASN A 221 -0.66 12.66 -6.22
C ASN A 221 -0.26 12.58 -7.70
N THR A 222 -0.67 11.51 -8.38
CA THR A 222 -0.36 11.28 -9.79
C THR A 222 -0.96 12.35 -10.72
N GLU A 223 -2.12 12.92 -10.39
CA GLU A 223 -2.70 14.03 -11.18
C GLU A 223 -1.80 15.28 -11.10
N ALA A 224 -1.20 15.57 -9.95
CA ALA A 224 -0.23 16.66 -9.83
C ALA A 224 1.01 16.41 -10.70
N ILE A 225 1.49 15.16 -10.76
CA ILE A 225 2.61 14.76 -11.62
C ILE A 225 2.23 14.94 -13.10
N LYS A 226 1.08 14.41 -13.54
CA LYS A 226 0.60 14.56 -14.92
C LYS A 226 0.48 16.04 -15.32
N ASN A 227 -0.12 16.85 -14.46
CA ASN A 227 -0.25 18.29 -14.71
C ASN A 227 1.11 19.01 -14.82
N ALA A 228 2.10 18.63 -14.00
CA ALA A 228 3.44 19.19 -14.09
C ALA A 228 4.13 18.77 -15.40
N VAL A 229 3.99 17.51 -15.82
CA VAL A 229 4.49 17.01 -17.11
C VAL A 229 3.85 17.77 -18.29
N ILE A 230 2.53 17.92 -18.30
CA ILE A 230 1.79 18.64 -19.35
C ILE A 230 2.27 20.10 -19.47
N ARG A 231 2.61 20.73 -18.35
CA ARG A 231 3.15 22.09 -18.30
C ARG A 231 4.62 22.21 -18.67
N GLY A 232 5.28 21.12 -19.06
CA GLY A 232 6.68 21.10 -19.47
C GLY A 232 7.68 21.26 -18.34
N MET A 233 7.31 20.96 -17.09
CA MET A 233 8.21 21.07 -15.93
C MET A 233 9.28 19.97 -15.87
N GLY A 234 9.26 19.02 -16.81
CA GLY A 234 10.23 17.94 -16.90
C GLY A 234 9.61 16.63 -17.41
N ILE A 235 10.37 15.57 -17.24
CA ILE A 235 9.94 14.21 -17.56
C ILE A 235 9.46 13.48 -16.31
N ALA A 236 8.60 12.48 -16.48
CA ALA A 236 8.20 11.58 -15.42
C ALA A 236 8.21 10.13 -15.92
N VAL A 237 8.12 9.18 -14.98
CA VAL A 237 7.81 7.79 -15.30
C VAL A 237 6.49 7.45 -14.66
N LEU A 238 5.60 6.88 -15.43
CA LEU A 238 4.25 6.55 -15.00
C LEU A 238 3.83 5.20 -15.60
N SER A 239 2.87 4.55 -14.96
CA SER A 239 2.19 3.41 -15.57
C SER A 239 1.48 3.86 -16.86
N SER A 240 1.60 3.06 -17.92
CA SER A 240 0.91 3.31 -19.18
C SER A 240 -0.61 3.41 -19.00
N ARG A 241 -1.18 2.66 -18.04
CA ARG A 241 -2.62 2.69 -17.68
C ARG A 241 -3.07 4.05 -17.12
N MET A 242 -2.16 4.74 -16.40
CA MET A 242 -2.47 6.01 -15.72
C MET A 242 -2.56 7.21 -16.65
N ILE A 243 -2.05 7.08 -17.88
CA ILE A 243 -1.91 8.18 -18.84
C ILE A 243 -2.74 7.99 -20.13
N GLU A 244 -3.56 6.95 -20.19
CA GLU A 244 -4.33 6.61 -21.43
C GLU A 244 -5.11 7.79 -21.98
N LYS A 245 -5.78 8.55 -21.11
CA LYS A 245 -6.59 9.72 -21.50
C LYS A 245 -5.71 10.84 -22.05
N GLU A 246 -4.68 11.25 -21.31
CA GLU A 246 -3.79 12.35 -21.69
C GLU A 246 -2.99 12.00 -22.95
N ARG A 247 -2.61 10.73 -23.11
CA ARG A 247 -2.00 10.22 -24.35
C ARG A 247 -2.96 10.31 -25.54
N ALA A 248 -4.23 9.93 -25.35
CA ALA A 248 -5.25 9.99 -26.40
C ALA A 248 -5.54 11.44 -26.84
N TYR A 249 -5.48 12.41 -25.91
CA TYR A 249 -5.61 13.84 -26.21
C TYR A 249 -4.32 14.48 -26.74
N GLY A 250 -3.18 13.77 -26.66
CA GLY A 250 -1.88 14.27 -27.09
C GLY A 250 -1.26 15.28 -26.13
N ASP A 251 -1.74 15.38 -24.89
CA ASP A 251 -1.16 16.27 -23.86
C ASP A 251 0.10 15.68 -23.23
N ILE A 252 0.16 14.34 -23.15
CA ILE A 252 1.32 13.57 -22.71
C ILE A 252 1.85 12.73 -23.85
N VAL A 253 3.16 12.75 -24.04
CA VAL A 253 3.89 11.99 -25.03
C VAL A 253 4.74 10.93 -24.33
N VAL A 254 4.60 9.68 -24.75
CA VAL A 254 5.47 8.58 -24.30
C VAL A 254 6.76 8.64 -25.11
N LEU A 255 7.89 8.69 -24.42
CA LEU A 255 9.20 8.71 -25.03
C LEU A 255 9.64 7.29 -25.42
N PRO A 256 9.94 7.02 -26.71
CA PRO A 256 10.37 5.71 -27.17
C PRO A 256 11.87 5.54 -26.83
N ILE A 257 12.16 4.90 -25.71
CA ILE A 257 13.56 4.74 -25.23
C ILE A 257 14.14 3.46 -25.80
N GLU A 258 15.28 3.60 -26.48
CA GLU A 258 15.99 2.48 -27.08
C GLU A 258 16.48 1.47 -26.03
N GLY A 259 16.14 0.20 -26.23
CA GLY A 259 16.62 -0.89 -25.38
C GLY A 259 16.03 -0.92 -23.96
N LEU A 260 15.11 -0.01 -23.61
CA LEU A 260 14.49 0.04 -22.28
C LEU A 260 13.01 -0.32 -22.39
N LYS A 261 12.65 -1.49 -21.89
CA LYS A 261 11.29 -1.86 -21.57
C LYS A 261 11.20 -2.15 -20.07
N VAL A 262 10.45 -1.35 -19.35
CA VAL A 262 10.28 -1.50 -17.90
C VAL A 262 8.89 -2.02 -17.62
N THR A 263 8.82 -3.26 -17.14
CA THR A 263 7.57 -3.85 -16.65
C THR A 263 7.68 -4.16 -15.16
N ARG A 264 6.54 -4.22 -14.51
CA ARG A 264 6.41 -4.66 -13.11
C ARG A 264 5.17 -5.52 -12.98
N ASN A 265 5.17 -6.43 -12.02
CA ASN A 265 3.97 -7.19 -11.71
C ASN A 265 3.06 -6.39 -10.78
N ILE A 266 1.76 -6.45 -11.04
CA ILE A 266 0.72 -6.22 -10.05
C ILE A 266 0.52 -7.55 -9.34
N ASN A 267 0.57 -7.52 -8.02
CA ASN A 267 0.54 -8.71 -7.19
C ASN A 267 -0.62 -8.64 -6.21
N LEU A 268 -1.24 -9.77 -5.96
CA LEU A 268 -2.09 -9.99 -4.80
C LEU A 268 -1.23 -10.46 -3.64
N ALA A 269 -1.34 -9.84 -2.48
CA ALA A 269 -0.59 -10.17 -1.28
C ALA A 269 -1.52 -10.41 -0.09
N VAL A 270 -1.25 -11.45 0.67
CA VAL A 270 -1.91 -11.74 1.95
C VAL A 270 -0.86 -12.13 2.98
N HIS A 271 -1.11 -11.88 4.26
CA HIS A 271 -0.22 -12.37 5.30
C HIS A 271 -0.25 -13.89 5.38
N LYS A 272 0.90 -14.56 5.49
CA LYS A 272 1.00 -16.05 5.47
C LYS A 272 0.15 -16.75 6.54
N ASN A 273 -0.10 -16.07 7.67
CA ASN A 273 -0.91 -16.60 8.78
C ASN A 273 -2.35 -16.09 8.74
N LYS A 274 -2.77 -15.39 7.67
CA LYS A 274 -4.15 -14.92 7.55
C LYS A 274 -5.09 -16.09 7.35
N TYR A 275 -6.17 -16.15 8.14
CA TYR A 275 -7.25 -17.07 7.87
C TYR A 275 -7.95 -16.68 6.56
N LEU A 276 -7.94 -17.58 5.60
CA LEU A 276 -8.56 -17.34 4.29
C LEU A 276 -10.06 -17.61 4.36
N SER A 277 -10.83 -16.59 4.75
CA SER A 277 -12.28 -16.61 4.75
C SER A 277 -12.85 -16.84 3.33
N LYS A 278 -14.14 -17.15 3.23
CA LYS A 278 -14.82 -17.34 1.93
C LYS A 278 -14.71 -16.07 1.06
N SER A 279 -14.82 -14.87 1.66
CA SER A 279 -14.69 -13.59 0.96
C SER A 279 -13.29 -13.33 0.44
N ILE A 280 -12.23 -13.65 1.23
CA ILE A 280 -10.85 -13.53 0.78
C ILE A 280 -10.56 -14.46 -0.38
N LYS A 281 -10.96 -15.75 -0.29
CA LYS A 281 -10.78 -16.73 -1.37
C LYS A 281 -11.47 -16.30 -2.66
N MET A 282 -12.71 -15.83 -2.56
CA MET A 282 -13.45 -15.32 -3.71
C MET A 282 -12.73 -14.10 -4.32
N MET A 283 -12.22 -13.19 -3.50
CA MET A 283 -11.48 -12.03 -3.99
C MET A 283 -10.19 -12.45 -4.71
N GLN A 284 -9.48 -13.47 -4.19
CA GLN A 284 -8.31 -14.04 -4.86
C GLN A 284 -8.67 -14.61 -6.24
N GLU A 285 -9.79 -15.31 -6.35
CA GLU A 285 -10.30 -15.84 -7.63
C GLU A 285 -10.61 -14.69 -8.62
N ILE A 286 -11.35 -13.67 -8.18
CA ILE A 286 -11.73 -12.52 -9.02
C ILE A 286 -10.50 -11.76 -9.52
N VAL A 287 -9.54 -11.53 -8.65
CA VAL A 287 -8.30 -10.80 -9.00
C VAL A 287 -7.49 -11.62 -10.03
N ASN A 288 -7.40 -12.93 -9.86
CA ASN A 288 -6.69 -13.82 -10.79
C ASN A 288 -7.43 -13.98 -12.14
N GLU A 289 -8.77 -13.89 -12.18
CA GLU A 289 -9.57 -13.91 -13.42
C GLU A 289 -9.43 -12.63 -14.26
N ASN A 290 -8.87 -11.55 -13.71
CA ASN A 290 -8.72 -10.25 -14.37
C ASN A 290 -7.46 -10.11 -15.23
N VAL A 291 -6.75 -11.17 -15.51
CA VAL A 291 -5.42 -11.18 -16.14
C VAL A 291 -5.44 -11.13 -17.67
N GLU A 292 -6.62 -10.92 -18.32
CA GLU A 292 -6.71 -10.73 -19.77
C GLU A 292 -6.90 -9.27 -20.18
#